data_de929c1cd2d238b8eaaaaa194c35bd79
#
_entry.id   de929c1cd2d238b8eaaaaa194c35bd79
#
_cell.length_a   1.000
_cell.length_b   1.000
_cell.length_c   1.000
_cell.angle_alpha   90.00
_cell.angle_beta   90.00
_cell.angle_gamma   90.00
#
_symmetry.space_group_name_H-M   'P 1'
#
loop_
_entity.id
_entity.type
_entity.pdbx_description
1 polymer ?
#
loop_
_entity_poly.entity_id
_entity_poly.type
_entity_poly.pdbx_seq_one_letter_code
_entity_poly.pdbx_strand_id
1 'polypeptide(L)'
;MSDTPADQAEDVTSRLIQTRLRELFQAPGEDRPPYTEAEVARELTARGHRITAEGIRNLLRSPRINPKATTLRALAEFFNVPAGHLLGDDEPEAASREARIMARSFERLNPRSRRSLARVIDEFLQLEEAARDSASEPPHPAE
;
A
#
# COMPACT_ATOMS: atom_id res chain seq x y z
N MET A 1 -6.88 28.17 21.94
CA MET A 1 -6.30 27.14 21.06
C MET A 1 -6.96 25.81 21.37
N SER A 2 -7.94 25.47 20.59
CA SER A 2 -8.70 24.24 20.81
C SER A 2 -8.27 23.24 19.74
N ASP A 3 -7.32 22.37 20.09
CA ASP A 3 -7.08 21.18 19.30
C ASP A 3 -8.28 20.25 19.49
N THR A 4 -9.24 20.38 18.58
CA THR A 4 -10.36 19.46 18.54
C THR A 4 -9.91 18.09 18.02
N PRO A 5 -10.53 16.97 18.43
CA PRO A 5 -10.22 15.66 17.89
C PRO A 5 -10.30 15.58 16.36
N ALA A 6 -11.13 16.40 15.73
CA ALA A 6 -11.24 16.52 14.28
C ALA A 6 -9.98 17.11 13.64
N ASP A 7 -9.39 18.15 14.23
CA ASP A 7 -8.14 18.77 13.75
C ASP A 7 -6.97 17.78 13.83
N GLN A 8 -6.90 16.98 14.89
CA GLN A 8 -5.88 15.94 15.04
C GLN A 8 -6.02 14.83 13.99
N ALA A 9 -7.24 14.42 13.67
CA ALA A 9 -7.50 13.42 12.64
C ALA A 9 -7.11 13.93 11.24
N GLU A 10 -7.38 15.20 10.93
CA GLU A 10 -6.96 15.83 9.68
C GLU A 10 -5.43 15.93 9.57
N ASP A 11 -4.75 16.28 10.64
CA ASP A 11 -3.29 16.34 10.69
C ASP A 11 -2.65 14.96 10.48
N VAL A 12 -3.19 13.93 11.09
CA VAL A 12 -2.73 12.54 10.93
C VAL A 12 -2.92 12.08 9.49
N THR A 13 -4.08 12.34 8.91
CA THR A 13 -4.37 11.99 7.51
C THR A 13 -3.45 12.74 6.55
N SER A 14 -3.24 14.04 6.76
CA SER A 14 -2.34 14.85 5.94
C SER A 14 -0.90 14.32 5.96
N ARG A 15 -0.39 13.99 7.13
CA ARG A 15 0.97 13.42 7.28
C ARG A 15 1.10 12.07 6.60
N LEU A 16 0.08 11.23 6.72
CA LEU A 16 0.08 9.90 6.11
C LEU A 16 0.09 10.00 4.59
N ILE A 17 -0.77 10.83 4.00
CA ILE A 17 -0.79 11.09 2.56
C ILE A 17 0.57 11.61 2.09
N GLN A 18 1.15 12.57 2.80
CA GLN A 18 2.47 13.11 2.47
C GLN A 18 3.57 12.06 2.54
N THR A 19 3.59 11.25 3.57
CA THR A 19 4.58 10.18 3.72
C THR A 19 4.48 9.18 2.59
N ARG A 20 3.29 8.73 2.26
CA ARG A 20 3.05 7.79 1.16
C ARG A 20 3.41 8.38 -0.20
N LEU A 21 3.04 9.62 -0.47
CA LEU A 21 3.43 10.31 -1.70
C LEU A 21 4.93 10.48 -1.83
N ARG A 22 5.62 10.90 -0.77
CA ARG A 22 7.08 11.02 -0.77
C ARG A 22 7.78 9.70 -1.06
N GLU A 23 7.32 8.63 -0.45
CA GLU A 23 7.84 7.27 -0.71
C GLU A 23 7.69 6.90 -2.20
N LEU A 24 6.54 7.17 -2.80
CA LEU A 24 6.30 6.90 -4.23
C LEU A 24 7.18 7.74 -5.14
N PHE A 25 7.37 9.02 -4.83
CA PHE A 25 8.25 9.91 -5.61
C PHE A 25 9.73 9.53 -5.49
N GLN A 26 10.16 9.04 -4.34
CA GLN A 26 11.56 8.67 -4.08
C GLN A 26 11.89 7.25 -4.53
N ALA A 27 10.90 6.39 -4.74
CA ALA A 27 11.12 5.02 -5.18
C ALA A 27 11.73 5.00 -6.58
N PRO A 28 12.98 4.54 -6.76
CA PRO A 28 13.57 4.40 -8.08
C PRO A 28 12.86 3.26 -8.83
N GLY A 29 12.51 3.49 -10.07
CA GLY A 29 12.23 2.39 -10.98
C GLY A 29 13.49 1.57 -11.24
N GLU A 30 13.38 0.34 -11.72
CA GLU A 30 14.53 -0.55 -11.95
C GLU A 30 15.60 0.08 -12.87
N ASP A 31 15.22 0.97 -13.79
CA ASP A 31 16.12 1.59 -14.77
C ASP A 31 15.96 3.12 -14.87
N ARG A 32 15.41 3.79 -13.86
CA ARG A 32 15.14 5.22 -13.95
C ARG A 32 15.32 5.95 -12.62
N PRO A 33 15.74 7.25 -12.67
CA PRO A 33 15.78 8.07 -11.46
C PRO A 33 14.37 8.34 -10.92
N PRO A 34 14.26 8.79 -9.64
CA PRO A 34 13.00 9.21 -9.06
C PRO A 34 12.28 10.27 -9.89
N TYR A 35 10.95 10.27 -9.88
CA TYR A 35 10.16 11.28 -10.58
C TYR A 35 10.29 12.66 -9.95
N THR A 36 10.33 13.69 -10.80
CA THR A 36 10.20 15.08 -10.35
C THR A 36 8.73 15.54 -10.35
N GLU A 37 8.42 16.54 -9.55
CA GLU A 37 7.07 17.13 -9.54
C GLU A 37 6.64 17.62 -10.93
N ALA A 38 7.57 18.19 -11.68
CA ALA A 38 7.33 18.69 -13.04
C ALA A 38 6.98 17.55 -14.03
N GLU A 39 7.67 16.41 -13.95
CA GLU A 39 7.40 15.25 -14.79
C GLU A 39 6.01 14.67 -14.50
N VAL A 40 5.66 14.50 -13.24
CA VAL A 40 4.36 13.98 -12.83
C VAL A 40 3.24 14.95 -13.24
N ALA A 41 3.42 16.24 -13.03
CA ALA A 41 2.45 17.26 -13.43
C ALA A 41 2.22 17.27 -14.94
N ARG A 42 3.27 17.16 -15.72
CA ARG A 42 3.21 17.10 -17.19
C ARG A 42 2.44 15.86 -17.67
N GLU A 43 2.75 14.72 -17.13
CA GLU A 43 2.11 13.46 -17.49
C GLU A 43 0.63 13.46 -17.11
N LEU A 44 0.29 13.92 -15.91
CA LEU A 44 -1.11 14.01 -15.46
C LEU A 44 -1.90 15.04 -16.27
N THR A 45 -1.29 16.16 -16.64
CA THR A 45 -1.91 17.15 -17.51
C THR A 45 -2.18 16.58 -18.90
N ALA A 46 -1.24 15.80 -19.45
CA ALA A 46 -1.43 15.10 -20.71
C ALA A 46 -2.60 14.09 -20.68
N ARG A 47 -2.89 13.52 -19.50
CA ARG A 47 -4.04 12.62 -19.28
C ARG A 47 -5.36 13.34 -18.98
N GLY A 48 -5.36 14.67 -19.00
CA GLY A 48 -6.55 15.47 -18.76
C GLY A 48 -6.80 15.91 -17.32
N HIS A 49 -5.85 15.69 -16.43
CA HIS A 49 -5.94 16.15 -15.05
C HIS A 49 -5.34 17.55 -14.89
N ARG A 50 -6.06 18.45 -14.24
CA ARG A 50 -5.54 19.79 -13.96
C ARG A 50 -4.71 19.78 -12.68
N ILE A 51 -3.44 19.54 -12.82
CA ILE A 51 -2.50 19.57 -11.72
C ILE A 51 -1.20 20.27 -12.15
N THR A 52 -0.68 21.13 -11.28
CA THR A 52 0.57 21.86 -11.51
C THR A 52 1.71 21.29 -10.69
N ALA A 53 2.95 21.49 -11.12
CA ALA A 53 4.14 21.12 -10.33
C ALA A 53 4.12 21.75 -8.94
N GLU A 54 3.70 23.03 -8.85
CA GLU A 54 3.55 23.74 -7.57
C GLU A 54 2.46 23.09 -6.70
N GLY A 55 1.34 22.71 -7.29
CA GLY A 55 0.27 21.98 -6.59
C GLY A 55 0.77 20.66 -5.99
N ILE A 56 1.55 19.89 -6.74
CA ILE A 56 2.18 18.66 -6.24
C ILE A 56 3.20 18.99 -5.13
N ARG A 57 4.02 20.00 -5.31
CA ARG A 57 4.97 20.44 -4.28
C ARG A 57 4.28 20.80 -2.98
N ASN A 58 3.17 21.50 -3.05
CA ASN A 58 2.35 21.84 -1.89
C ASN A 58 1.78 20.59 -1.20
N LEU A 59 1.32 19.60 -1.96
CA LEU A 59 0.89 18.32 -1.39
C LEU A 59 2.00 17.61 -0.62
N LEU A 60 3.24 17.70 -1.09
CA LEU A 60 4.39 17.03 -0.48
C LEU A 60 4.97 17.78 0.74
N ARG A 61 4.80 19.10 0.83
CA ARG A 61 5.54 19.94 1.78
C ARG A 61 4.69 20.78 2.71
N SER A 62 3.45 21.10 2.36
CA SER A 62 2.60 21.93 3.21
C SER A 62 2.22 21.22 4.50
N PRO A 63 2.20 21.92 5.65
CA PRO A 63 1.87 21.31 6.94
C PRO A 63 0.43 20.80 7.01
N ARG A 64 -0.48 21.43 6.28
CA ARG A 64 -1.86 20.96 6.12
C ARG A 64 -2.21 20.89 4.65
N ILE A 65 -2.74 19.75 4.25
CA ILE A 65 -3.18 19.49 2.88
C ILE A 65 -4.63 19.01 2.88
N ASN A 66 -5.37 19.43 1.88
CA ASN A 66 -6.71 18.93 1.62
C ASN A 66 -6.86 18.62 0.12
N PRO A 67 -6.19 17.56 -0.34
CA PRO A 67 -6.25 17.19 -1.74
C PRO A 67 -7.65 16.72 -2.13
N LYS A 68 -8.06 17.06 -3.35
CA LYS A 68 -9.30 16.53 -3.91
C LYS A 68 -9.16 15.02 -4.16
N ALA A 69 -10.26 14.29 -4.01
CA ALA A 69 -10.30 12.86 -4.31
C ALA A 69 -9.87 12.54 -5.74
N THR A 70 -10.22 13.39 -6.70
CA THR A 70 -9.79 13.26 -8.10
C THR A 70 -8.28 13.40 -8.25
N THR A 71 -7.63 14.28 -7.50
CA THR A 71 -6.17 14.45 -7.49
C THR A 71 -5.47 13.23 -6.91
N LEU A 72 -5.95 12.71 -5.78
CA LEU A 72 -5.40 11.50 -5.17
C LEU A 72 -5.55 10.28 -6.07
N ARG A 73 -6.69 10.14 -6.72
CA ARG A 73 -6.92 9.07 -7.69
C ARG A 73 -5.97 9.16 -8.88
N ALA A 74 -5.77 10.36 -9.43
CA ALA A 74 -4.86 10.59 -10.54
C ALA A 74 -3.41 10.22 -10.18
N LEU A 75 -2.94 10.62 -9.00
CA LEU A 75 -1.62 10.28 -8.51
C LEU A 75 -1.48 8.77 -8.25
N ALA A 76 -2.48 8.14 -7.66
CA ALA A 76 -2.50 6.70 -7.45
C ALA A 76 -2.43 5.91 -8.76
N GLU A 77 -3.19 6.30 -9.77
CA GLU A 77 -3.14 5.71 -11.11
C GLU A 77 -1.76 5.89 -11.76
N PHE A 78 -1.16 7.06 -11.64
CA PHE A 78 0.17 7.33 -12.16
C PHE A 78 1.22 6.39 -11.56
N PHE A 79 1.22 6.21 -10.25
CA PHE A 79 2.14 5.34 -9.54
C PHE A 79 1.70 3.87 -9.51
N ASN A 80 0.57 3.54 -10.11
CA ASN A 80 0.01 2.19 -10.16
C ASN A 80 -0.22 1.56 -8.78
N VAL A 81 -0.74 2.35 -7.86
CA VAL A 81 -1.16 1.93 -6.52
C VAL A 81 -2.65 2.18 -6.33
N PRO A 82 -3.33 1.44 -5.44
CA PRO A 82 -4.71 1.75 -5.09
C PRO A 82 -4.82 3.13 -4.42
N ALA A 83 -5.88 3.89 -4.70
CA ALA A 83 -6.11 5.18 -4.06
C ALA A 83 -6.19 5.08 -2.53
N GLY A 84 -6.71 3.97 -2.01
CA GLY A 84 -6.73 3.67 -0.58
C GLY A 84 -5.35 3.59 0.06
N HIS A 85 -4.33 3.19 -0.69
CA HIS A 85 -2.95 3.19 -0.21
C HIS A 85 -2.49 4.58 0.26
N LEU A 86 -2.84 5.64 -0.47
CA LEU A 86 -2.52 7.01 -0.09
C LEU A 86 -3.27 7.47 1.17
N LEU A 87 -4.43 6.90 1.43
CA LEU A 87 -5.27 7.21 2.59
C LEU A 87 -4.98 6.32 3.81
N GLY A 88 -4.03 5.39 3.68
CA GLY A 88 -3.69 4.46 4.75
C GLY A 88 -4.60 3.26 4.87
N ASP A 89 -5.50 3.06 3.93
CA ASP A 89 -6.19 1.80 3.76
C ASP A 89 -5.20 0.81 3.13
N ASP A 90 -4.25 0.36 3.95
CA ASP A 90 -3.39 -0.73 3.54
C ASP A 90 -4.25 -1.98 3.49
N GLU A 91 -4.77 -2.30 2.31
CA GLU A 91 -5.00 -3.70 2.05
C GLU A 91 -3.68 -4.42 2.34
N PRO A 92 -3.70 -5.50 3.13
CA PRO A 92 -2.49 -6.24 3.42
C PRO A 92 -1.75 -6.44 2.12
N GLU A 93 -0.54 -5.95 2.10
CA GLU A 93 0.42 -5.78 1.02
C GLU A 93 0.17 -6.75 -0.12
N ALA A 94 -0.28 -6.21 -1.22
CA ALA A 94 -0.61 -6.89 -2.46
C ALA A 94 -0.68 -8.41 -2.31
N ALA A 95 -1.82 -8.90 -1.85
CA ALA A 95 -2.12 -10.30 -2.08
C ALA A 95 -1.66 -10.57 -3.51
N SER A 96 -0.63 -11.36 -3.67
CA SER A 96 -0.07 -11.66 -4.98
C SER A 96 -1.22 -11.95 -5.93
N ARG A 97 -1.03 -11.76 -7.22
CA ARG A 97 -2.07 -12.09 -8.21
C ARG A 97 -2.64 -13.49 -7.94
N GLU A 98 -1.77 -14.40 -7.52
CA GLU A 98 -2.13 -15.76 -7.12
C GLU A 98 -3.07 -15.79 -5.92
N ALA A 99 -2.77 -15.00 -4.88
CA ALA A 99 -3.63 -14.92 -3.69
C ALA A 99 -5.01 -14.36 -4.00
N ARG A 100 -5.12 -13.38 -4.89
CA ARG A 100 -6.42 -12.85 -5.36
C ARG A 100 -7.21 -13.90 -6.14
N ILE A 101 -6.54 -14.66 -7.00
CA ILE A 101 -7.16 -15.76 -7.75
C ILE A 101 -7.65 -16.83 -6.78
N MET A 102 -6.82 -17.18 -5.79
CA MET A 102 -7.20 -18.15 -4.75
C MET A 102 -8.38 -17.67 -3.90
N ALA A 103 -8.39 -16.39 -3.50
CA ALA A 103 -9.50 -15.81 -2.75
C ALA A 103 -10.83 -15.88 -3.52
N ARG A 104 -10.82 -15.52 -4.80
CA ARG A 104 -11.98 -15.61 -5.68
C ARG A 104 -12.43 -17.08 -5.87
N SER A 105 -11.48 -17.98 -6.02
CA SER A 105 -11.78 -19.41 -6.15
C SER A 105 -12.39 -19.95 -4.86
N PHE A 106 -11.88 -19.54 -3.72
CA PHE A 106 -12.40 -19.89 -2.41
C PHE A 106 -13.85 -19.41 -2.20
N GLU A 107 -14.15 -18.18 -2.64
CA GLU A 107 -15.53 -17.64 -2.56
C GLU A 107 -16.54 -18.43 -3.39
N ARG A 108 -16.12 -19.07 -4.47
CA ARG A 108 -16.97 -19.88 -5.35
C ARG A 108 -17.26 -21.28 -4.77
N LEU A 109 -16.56 -21.70 -3.76
CA LEU A 109 -16.78 -22.97 -3.09
C LEU A 109 -18.01 -22.92 -2.20
N ASN A 110 -18.68 -24.06 -2.05
CA ASN A 110 -19.75 -24.20 -1.06
C ASN A 110 -19.18 -24.15 0.37
N PRO A 111 -20.01 -23.86 1.40
CA PRO A 111 -19.53 -23.71 2.77
C PRO A 111 -18.82 -24.95 3.34
N ARG A 112 -19.20 -26.15 2.92
CA ARG A 112 -18.57 -27.40 3.36
C ARG A 112 -17.15 -27.51 2.81
N SER A 113 -16.97 -27.23 1.53
CA SER A 113 -15.66 -27.26 0.87
C SER A 113 -14.72 -26.17 1.40
N ARG A 114 -15.25 -24.98 1.71
CA ARG A 114 -14.45 -23.90 2.35
C ARG A 114 -13.87 -24.35 3.69
N ARG A 115 -14.68 -25.01 4.53
CA ARG A 115 -14.20 -25.49 5.84
C ARG A 115 -13.14 -26.58 5.69
N SER A 116 -13.31 -27.50 4.75
CA SER A 116 -12.32 -28.54 4.47
C SER A 116 -11.01 -27.94 3.98
N LEU A 117 -11.07 -26.97 3.06
CA LEU A 117 -9.88 -26.30 2.54
C LEU A 117 -9.17 -25.47 3.61
N ALA A 118 -9.91 -24.73 4.44
CA ALA A 118 -9.35 -23.97 5.56
C ALA A 118 -8.58 -24.87 6.52
N ARG A 119 -9.11 -26.05 6.82
CA ARG A 119 -8.44 -27.03 7.68
C ARG A 119 -7.14 -27.54 7.07
N VAL A 120 -7.13 -27.83 5.78
CA VAL A 120 -5.90 -28.24 5.06
C VAL A 120 -4.85 -27.13 5.09
N ILE A 121 -5.25 -25.88 4.89
CA ILE A 121 -4.34 -24.72 4.95
C ILE A 121 -3.74 -24.59 6.36
N ASP A 122 -4.54 -24.73 7.42
CA ASP A 122 -4.05 -24.68 8.79
C ASP A 122 -3.02 -25.78 9.07
N GLU A 123 -3.26 -27.02 8.60
CA GLU A 123 -2.29 -28.10 8.73
C GLU A 123 -0.97 -27.81 8.04
N PHE A 124 -1.00 -27.25 6.84
CA PHE A 124 0.22 -26.83 6.12
C PHE A 124 0.97 -25.72 6.85
N LEU A 125 0.26 -24.72 7.36
CA LEU A 125 0.88 -23.63 8.12
C LEU A 125 1.58 -24.12 9.38
N GLN A 126 0.97 -25.06 10.11
CA GLN A 126 1.58 -25.68 11.28
C GLN A 126 2.84 -26.49 10.92
N LEU A 127 2.83 -27.20 9.80
CA LEU A 127 4.00 -27.92 9.31
C LEU A 127 5.14 -26.98 8.94
N GLU A 128 4.85 -25.86 8.29
CA GLU A 128 5.86 -24.85 7.96
C GLU A 128 6.44 -24.16 9.18
N GLU A 129 5.63 -23.84 10.19
CA GLU A 129 6.09 -23.29 11.46
C GLU A 129 7.01 -24.27 12.19
N ALA A 130 6.62 -25.53 12.28
CA ALA A 130 7.45 -26.57 12.89
C ALA A 130 8.79 -26.75 12.15
N ALA A 131 8.80 -26.65 10.83
CA ALA A 131 10.00 -26.73 10.03
C ALA A 131 10.92 -25.52 10.25
N ARG A 132 10.38 -24.31 10.42
CA ARG A 132 11.14 -23.09 10.73
C ARG A 132 11.78 -23.15 12.11
N ASP A 133 11.03 -23.63 13.10
CA ASP A 133 11.52 -23.80 14.47
C ASP A 133 12.68 -24.82 14.53
N SER A 134 12.56 -25.92 13.79
CA SER A 134 13.63 -26.93 13.68
C SER A 134 14.90 -26.38 12.98
N ALA A 135 14.74 -25.45 12.03
CA ALA A 135 15.86 -24.82 11.34
C ALA A 135 16.55 -23.74 12.18
N SER A 136 15.89 -23.23 13.21
CA SER A 136 16.39 -22.17 14.11
C SER A 136 17.14 -22.73 15.33
N GLU A 137 17.18 -24.04 15.52
CA GLU A 137 17.88 -24.66 16.64
C GLU A 137 19.40 -24.68 16.36
N PRO A 138 20.21 -24.01 17.19
CA PRO A 138 21.66 -24.01 17.00
C PRO A 138 22.22 -25.43 17.18
N PRO A 139 23.24 -25.80 16.42
CA PRO A 139 23.82 -27.13 16.55
C PRO A 139 24.35 -27.32 17.99
N HIS A 140 23.87 -28.36 18.64
CA HIS A 140 24.41 -28.76 19.94
C HIS A 140 25.92 -28.96 19.81
N PRO A 141 26.72 -28.37 20.69
CA PRO A 141 28.14 -28.68 20.72
C PRO A 141 28.29 -30.17 21.05
N ALA A 142 28.89 -30.90 20.13
CA ALA A 142 29.28 -32.26 20.38
C ALA A 142 30.32 -32.28 21.53
N GLU A 143 30.01 -32.97 22.62
CA GLU A 143 30.97 -33.31 23.63
C GLU A 143 32.08 -34.23 23.06
#